data_fa1e2fe1b9f53104ee57252bf8b47f64
#
_entry.id   fa1e2fe1b9f53104ee57252bf8b47f64
#
_cell.length_a   1.000
_cell.length_b   1.000
_cell.length_c   1.000
_cell.angle_alpha   90.00
_cell.angle_beta   90.00
_cell.angle_gamma   90.00
#
_symmetry.space_group_name_H-M   'P 1'
#
loop_
_entity.id
_entity.type
_entity.pdbx_description
1 polymer ?
#
loop_
_entity_poly.entity_id
_entity_poly.type
_entity_poly.pdbx_seq_one_letter_code
_entity_poly.pdbx_strand_id
1 'polypeptide(L)'
;NSISLPVFYLNEEGKQVVAETNQDPYAKTFAEYVRANLSTFSGKKVYVLCNSGQRGARAATALLADNGVDKNTIYTITGGAGDETVKGAFVTVDGYKFVSGTDAIAAAKNGSAYIIDVRSSKAQTKTGTLKGSISQSLFDDNNKLDTAEAEALEKAFMEEIPSKITEDKPIYIICNSGARGAQKATLLLGKLGYNTSTKEDGKVYTIENGAKGLELLYAMSGTDGNAVDGKTAVAAVGKDDVAILDVRATGNYGAGHLKGSISTPVFNADGVAKTTDDQLSKDFTKYVTDNKATLEKKDLYLLCNSGASGARAATALLKAAGYDLAKVHTITGGAKNEDVKAASIYVSDTHVINKMSDTKNYLILDVRSTESYTKGHLKGSLSLPLFDKDNKLPDDLAKAFTEYVAAHKADFEGKTIYVLCNSGARGAAKATQLLKEAGITNIKVFTIENGAKSEVIQKHFVTDPVADPDTKKDNNGKDNNKNQNNGKTTTAATTKTGDTAPIAALAVAMLAALGAIIAFGKKKIVK
;
A
#
# COMPACT_ATOMS: atom_id res chain seq x y z
N ASN A 1 -1.35 -33.25 -19.29
CA ASN A 1 -1.26 -32.01 -20.12
C ASN A 1 -2.56 -31.19 -19.97
N SER A 2 -2.73 -30.50 -18.85
CA SER A 2 -3.83 -29.54 -18.66
C SER A 2 -3.33 -28.11 -18.89
N ILE A 3 -4.22 -27.25 -19.40
CA ILE A 3 -3.96 -25.82 -19.56
C ILE A 3 -4.64 -25.12 -18.38
N SER A 4 -3.91 -24.32 -17.62
CA SER A 4 -4.47 -23.54 -16.51
C SER A 4 -4.87 -22.15 -17.01
N LEU A 5 -6.18 -21.88 -17.04
CA LEU A 5 -6.77 -20.60 -17.38
C LEU A 5 -7.77 -20.21 -16.27
N PRO A 6 -7.35 -19.45 -15.26
CA PRO A 6 -8.21 -19.12 -14.15
C PRO A 6 -9.33 -18.16 -14.56
N VAL A 7 -10.56 -18.46 -14.12
CA VAL A 7 -11.73 -17.59 -14.22
C VAL A 7 -12.23 -17.12 -12.86
N PHE A 8 -11.58 -17.54 -11.77
CA PHE A 8 -11.84 -17.07 -10.41
C PHE A 8 -10.74 -16.14 -9.97
N TYR A 9 -11.12 -15.05 -9.33
CA TYR A 9 -10.20 -14.10 -8.69
C TYR A 9 -10.82 -13.56 -7.39
N LEU A 10 -10.02 -12.91 -6.56
CA LEU A 10 -10.48 -12.18 -5.40
C LEU A 10 -10.69 -10.72 -5.79
N ASN A 11 -11.90 -10.19 -5.56
CA ASN A 11 -12.17 -8.76 -5.77
C ASN A 11 -11.54 -7.91 -4.65
N GLU A 12 -11.72 -6.60 -4.72
CA GLU A 12 -11.17 -5.66 -3.74
C GLU A 12 -11.65 -5.91 -2.30
N GLU A 13 -12.79 -6.58 -2.14
CA GLU A 13 -13.35 -6.97 -0.84
C GLU A 13 -12.86 -8.35 -0.37
N GLY A 14 -11.93 -9.00 -1.10
CA GLY A 14 -11.43 -10.34 -0.80
C GLY A 14 -12.43 -11.47 -1.06
N LYS A 15 -13.53 -11.20 -1.77
CA LYS A 15 -14.50 -12.23 -2.16
C LYS A 15 -14.11 -12.89 -3.47
N GLN A 16 -14.26 -14.21 -3.52
CA GLN A 16 -14.06 -14.97 -4.74
C GLN A 16 -15.18 -14.67 -5.76
N VAL A 17 -14.82 -14.09 -6.88
CA VAL A 17 -15.70 -13.80 -8.01
C VAL A 17 -15.29 -14.59 -9.23
N VAL A 18 -16.27 -14.75 -10.15
CA VAL A 18 -16.07 -15.41 -11.46
C VAL A 18 -15.99 -14.32 -12.52
N ALA A 19 -15.02 -14.41 -13.40
CA ALA A 19 -14.91 -13.55 -14.58
C ALA A 19 -16.02 -13.91 -15.59
N GLU A 20 -17.13 -13.20 -15.56
CA GLU A 20 -18.33 -13.49 -16.38
C GLU A 20 -18.48 -12.56 -17.59
N THR A 21 -17.77 -11.45 -17.62
CA THR A 21 -17.89 -10.44 -18.68
C THR A 21 -16.56 -10.15 -19.36
N ASN A 22 -16.59 -9.79 -20.64
CA ASN A 22 -15.41 -9.40 -21.41
C ASN A 22 -14.70 -8.12 -20.88
N GLN A 23 -15.29 -7.42 -19.91
CA GLN A 23 -14.71 -6.27 -19.23
C GLN A 23 -13.79 -6.68 -18.07
N ASP A 24 -13.96 -7.91 -17.59
CA ASP A 24 -13.17 -8.45 -16.49
C ASP A 24 -11.73 -8.74 -16.97
N PRO A 25 -10.68 -8.30 -16.25
CA PRO A 25 -9.28 -8.52 -16.61
C PRO A 25 -8.92 -10.00 -16.81
N TYR A 26 -9.49 -10.90 -16.00
CA TYR A 26 -9.25 -12.34 -16.10
C TYR A 26 -9.96 -12.96 -17.31
N ALA A 27 -11.20 -12.53 -17.60
CA ALA A 27 -11.90 -12.92 -18.81
C ALA A 27 -11.15 -12.44 -20.06
N LYS A 28 -10.62 -11.23 -20.03
CA LYS A 28 -9.81 -10.68 -21.14
C LYS A 28 -8.54 -11.52 -21.37
N THR A 29 -7.78 -11.81 -20.31
CA THR A 29 -6.58 -12.65 -20.38
C THR A 29 -6.90 -14.05 -20.88
N PHE A 30 -8.00 -14.64 -20.42
CA PHE A 30 -8.50 -15.93 -20.88
C PHE A 30 -8.81 -15.89 -22.39
N ALA A 31 -9.57 -14.89 -22.81
CA ALA A 31 -9.96 -14.69 -24.21
C ALA A 31 -8.74 -14.47 -25.13
N GLU A 32 -7.78 -13.68 -24.70
CA GLU A 32 -6.52 -13.43 -25.44
C GLU A 32 -5.73 -14.73 -25.62
N TYR A 33 -5.60 -15.52 -24.54
CA TYR A 33 -4.94 -16.83 -24.63
C TYR A 33 -5.65 -17.77 -25.61
N VAL A 34 -6.97 -17.88 -25.52
CA VAL A 34 -7.76 -18.77 -26.40
C VAL A 34 -7.60 -18.35 -27.84
N ARG A 35 -7.75 -17.07 -28.17
CA ARG A 35 -7.57 -16.57 -29.56
C ARG A 35 -6.17 -16.82 -30.11
N ALA A 36 -5.15 -16.60 -29.29
CA ALA A 36 -3.74 -16.82 -29.67
C ALA A 36 -3.42 -18.31 -29.90
N ASN A 37 -4.21 -19.23 -29.31
CA ASN A 37 -3.95 -20.66 -29.34
C ASN A 37 -5.11 -21.50 -29.94
N LEU A 38 -5.94 -20.92 -30.82
CA LEU A 38 -7.12 -21.60 -31.39
C LEU A 38 -6.79 -22.94 -32.03
N SER A 39 -5.63 -23.06 -32.68
CA SER A 39 -5.17 -24.33 -33.28
C SER A 39 -4.98 -25.43 -32.23
N THR A 40 -4.71 -25.10 -30.99
CA THR A 40 -4.57 -26.07 -29.90
C THR A 40 -5.91 -26.72 -29.55
N PHE A 41 -7.02 -26.01 -29.73
CA PHE A 41 -8.39 -26.46 -29.44
C PHE A 41 -9.10 -27.06 -30.63
N SER A 42 -8.69 -26.72 -31.86
CA SER A 42 -9.34 -27.14 -33.09
C SER A 42 -9.37 -28.65 -33.25
N GLY A 43 -10.55 -29.20 -33.53
CA GLY A 43 -10.77 -30.64 -33.74
C GLY A 43 -10.64 -31.51 -32.49
N LYS A 44 -10.51 -30.92 -31.30
CA LYS A 44 -10.35 -31.67 -30.03
C LYS A 44 -11.54 -31.47 -29.10
N LYS A 45 -11.83 -32.50 -28.31
CA LYS A 45 -12.73 -32.36 -27.15
C LYS A 45 -12.02 -31.57 -26.06
N VAL A 46 -12.63 -30.49 -25.59
CA VAL A 46 -12.13 -29.62 -24.54
C VAL A 46 -12.89 -29.91 -23.25
N TYR A 47 -12.22 -30.44 -22.24
CA TYR A 47 -12.83 -30.71 -20.94
C TYR A 47 -12.51 -29.58 -20.00
N VAL A 48 -13.55 -28.93 -19.47
CA VAL A 48 -13.42 -27.82 -18.52
C VAL A 48 -13.54 -28.34 -17.09
N LEU A 49 -12.50 -28.09 -16.29
CA LEU A 49 -12.44 -28.48 -14.89
C LEU A 49 -12.47 -27.21 -14.01
N CYS A 50 -13.37 -27.16 -13.05
CA CYS A 50 -13.35 -26.20 -11.95
C CYS A 50 -13.64 -26.93 -10.63
N ASN A 51 -13.66 -26.23 -9.49
CA ASN A 51 -13.78 -26.90 -8.19
C ASN A 51 -15.03 -27.79 -8.05
N SER A 52 -16.18 -27.35 -8.54
CA SER A 52 -17.47 -28.06 -8.39
C SER A 52 -18.14 -28.43 -9.70
N GLY A 53 -17.54 -28.17 -10.84
CA GLY A 53 -18.17 -28.37 -12.15
C GLY A 53 -19.35 -27.43 -12.46
N GLN A 54 -19.47 -26.30 -11.76
CA GLN A 54 -20.62 -25.40 -11.90
C GLN A 54 -20.24 -23.99 -12.40
N ARG A 55 -20.18 -22.97 -11.53
CA ARG A 55 -20.01 -21.56 -11.91
C ARG A 55 -18.78 -21.30 -12.79
N GLY A 56 -17.61 -21.72 -12.34
CA GLY A 56 -16.37 -21.53 -13.09
C GLY A 56 -16.36 -22.29 -14.41
N ALA A 57 -16.94 -23.49 -14.47
CA ALA A 57 -17.04 -24.24 -15.70
C ALA A 57 -17.96 -23.55 -16.71
N ARG A 58 -19.11 -23.02 -16.26
CA ARG A 58 -20.02 -22.26 -17.14
C ARG A 58 -19.35 -21.01 -17.71
N ALA A 59 -18.65 -20.23 -16.87
CA ALA A 59 -17.94 -19.05 -17.32
C ALA A 59 -16.82 -19.40 -18.32
N ALA A 60 -16.00 -20.40 -18.03
CA ALA A 60 -14.94 -20.85 -18.93
C ALA A 60 -15.50 -21.40 -20.25
N THR A 61 -16.61 -22.14 -20.21
CA THR A 61 -17.29 -22.66 -21.42
C THR A 61 -17.79 -21.51 -22.30
N ALA A 62 -18.41 -20.49 -21.71
CA ALA A 62 -18.84 -19.31 -22.45
C ALA A 62 -17.66 -18.57 -23.08
N LEU A 63 -16.60 -18.30 -22.30
CA LEU A 63 -15.40 -17.63 -22.79
C LEU A 63 -14.68 -18.43 -23.89
N LEU A 64 -14.64 -19.77 -23.83
CA LEU A 64 -14.09 -20.61 -24.89
C LEU A 64 -14.91 -20.45 -26.17
N ALA A 65 -16.24 -20.58 -26.07
CA ALA A 65 -17.14 -20.48 -27.24
C ALA A 65 -17.11 -19.10 -27.89
N ASP A 66 -17.17 -18.03 -27.07
CA ASP A 66 -17.13 -16.63 -27.52
C ASP A 66 -15.81 -16.27 -28.21
N ASN A 67 -14.75 -17.04 -27.96
CA ASN A 67 -13.42 -16.81 -28.52
C ASN A 67 -13.02 -17.87 -29.60
N GLY A 68 -14.01 -18.55 -30.20
CA GLY A 68 -13.85 -19.31 -31.41
C GLY A 68 -13.65 -20.82 -31.23
N VAL A 69 -13.78 -21.37 -30.03
CA VAL A 69 -13.79 -22.82 -29.81
C VAL A 69 -15.21 -23.34 -30.07
N ASP A 70 -15.33 -24.39 -30.88
CA ASP A 70 -16.63 -25.00 -31.19
C ASP A 70 -17.30 -25.48 -29.88
N LYS A 71 -18.45 -24.88 -29.53
CA LYS A 71 -19.19 -25.21 -28.34
C LYS A 71 -19.59 -26.67 -28.20
N ASN A 72 -19.75 -27.37 -29.34
CA ASN A 72 -20.10 -28.78 -29.34
C ASN A 72 -18.93 -29.70 -28.94
N THR A 73 -17.73 -29.14 -28.87
CA THR A 73 -16.53 -29.87 -28.42
C THR A 73 -16.19 -29.57 -26.96
N ILE A 74 -16.91 -28.67 -26.30
CA ILE A 74 -16.63 -28.25 -24.93
C ILE A 74 -17.49 -29.05 -23.93
N TYR A 75 -16.86 -29.72 -22.99
CA TYR A 75 -17.48 -30.57 -22.00
C TYR A 75 -17.11 -30.10 -20.60
N THR A 76 -18.10 -29.97 -19.70
CA THR A 76 -17.82 -29.71 -18.27
C THR A 76 -17.66 -31.03 -17.55
N ILE A 77 -16.64 -31.14 -16.71
CA ILE A 77 -16.45 -32.29 -15.84
C ILE A 77 -17.42 -32.18 -14.65
N THR A 78 -18.38 -33.06 -14.59
CA THR A 78 -19.39 -33.10 -13.51
C THR A 78 -18.71 -33.31 -12.16
N GLY A 79 -19.16 -32.58 -11.12
CA GLY A 79 -18.51 -32.60 -9.80
C GLY A 79 -17.18 -31.83 -9.74
N GLY A 80 -16.58 -31.53 -10.87
CA GLY A 80 -15.32 -30.80 -10.95
C GLY A 80 -14.18 -31.49 -10.20
N ALA A 81 -13.28 -30.68 -9.64
CA ALA A 81 -12.16 -31.16 -8.81
C ALA A 81 -12.61 -31.78 -7.46
N GLY A 82 -13.86 -31.56 -7.06
CA GLY A 82 -14.49 -32.15 -5.89
C GLY A 82 -14.95 -33.60 -6.05
N ASP A 83 -15.08 -34.09 -7.31
CA ASP A 83 -15.49 -35.47 -7.58
C ASP A 83 -14.38 -36.47 -7.18
N GLU A 84 -14.73 -37.53 -6.46
CA GLU A 84 -13.75 -38.49 -5.92
C GLU A 84 -13.01 -39.26 -7.04
N THR A 85 -13.68 -39.55 -8.17
CA THR A 85 -13.06 -40.19 -9.32
C THR A 85 -12.04 -39.24 -9.97
N VAL A 86 -12.42 -37.96 -10.08
CA VAL A 86 -11.55 -36.92 -10.63
C VAL A 86 -10.37 -36.67 -9.70
N LYS A 87 -10.59 -36.64 -8.37
CA LYS A 87 -9.50 -36.55 -7.38
C LYS A 87 -8.52 -37.70 -7.50
N GLY A 88 -9.01 -38.94 -7.67
CA GLY A 88 -8.17 -40.13 -7.84
C GLY A 88 -7.37 -40.13 -9.15
N ALA A 89 -7.87 -39.38 -10.17
CA ALA A 89 -7.19 -39.19 -11.45
C ALA A 89 -6.31 -37.92 -11.49
N PHE A 90 -6.38 -37.06 -10.47
CA PHE A 90 -5.35 -36.05 -10.32
C PHE A 90 -4.03 -36.81 -10.15
N VAL A 91 -3.27 -36.86 -11.22
CA VAL A 91 -1.84 -36.95 -11.05
C VAL A 91 -1.53 -35.73 -10.19
N THR A 92 -1.18 -35.91 -8.92
CA THR A 92 -0.20 -35.01 -8.34
C THR A 92 0.84 -34.92 -9.45
N VAL A 93 0.88 -33.81 -10.19
CA VAL A 93 2.12 -33.41 -10.85
C VAL A 93 3.10 -33.56 -9.72
N ASP A 94 4.03 -34.51 -9.81
CA ASP A 94 5.03 -34.69 -8.76
C ASP A 94 5.51 -33.30 -8.49
N GLY A 95 4.87 -32.64 -7.50
CA GLY A 95 4.85 -31.21 -7.39
C GLY A 95 6.22 -30.89 -6.85
N TYR A 96 6.94 -30.02 -7.45
CA TYR A 96 8.19 -29.55 -6.94
C TYR A 96 7.98 -29.10 -5.49
N LYS A 97 8.80 -29.57 -4.58
CA LYS A 97 8.82 -29.04 -3.22
C LYS A 97 9.31 -27.59 -3.30
N PHE A 98 8.72 -26.73 -2.50
CA PHE A 98 9.11 -25.34 -2.43
C PHE A 98 9.71 -25.02 -1.07
N VAL A 99 10.64 -24.07 -1.06
CA VAL A 99 11.23 -23.47 0.13
C VAL A 99 11.13 -21.95 0.00
N SER A 100 10.86 -21.26 1.10
CA SER A 100 10.80 -19.80 1.10
C SER A 100 12.18 -19.18 0.80
N GLY A 101 12.19 -17.96 0.26
CA GLY A 101 13.45 -17.21 0.07
C GLY A 101 14.19 -16.99 1.38
N THR A 102 13.47 -16.76 2.48
CA THR A 102 14.05 -16.58 3.82
C THR A 102 14.78 -17.83 4.31
N ASP A 103 14.14 -19.01 4.17
CA ASP A 103 14.75 -20.27 4.60
C ASP A 103 15.96 -20.64 3.73
N ALA A 104 15.88 -20.37 2.43
CA ALA A 104 17.00 -20.58 1.52
C ALA A 104 18.21 -19.70 1.87
N ILE A 105 17.98 -18.43 2.23
CA ILE A 105 19.03 -17.51 2.71
C ILE A 105 19.64 -18.01 4.03
N ALA A 106 18.81 -18.48 4.96
CA ALA A 106 19.28 -19.04 6.23
C ALA A 106 20.14 -20.29 5.99
N ALA A 107 19.68 -21.20 5.12
CA ALA A 107 20.40 -22.42 4.76
C ALA A 107 21.74 -22.13 4.06
N ALA A 108 21.78 -21.11 3.19
CA ALA A 108 23.02 -20.67 2.56
C ALA A 108 24.04 -20.12 3.58
N LYS A 109 23.57 -19.40 4.61
CA LYS A 109 24.44 -18.85 5.66
C LYS A 109 25.03 -19.91 6.59
N ASN A 110 24.26 -20.94 6.95
CA ASN A 110 24.69 -21.97 7.90
C ASN A 110 25.16 -23.26 7.23
N GLY A 111 25.13 -23.35 5.90
CA GLY A 111 25.59 -24.51 5.13
C GLY A 111 24.70 -25.75 5.28
N SER A 112 23.45 -25.62 5.72
CA SER A 112 22.51 -26.74 5.93
C SER A 112 21.88 -27.26 4.64
N ALA A 113 22.03 -26.58 3.50
CA ALA A 113 21.60 -27.02 2.18
C ALA A 113 22.60 -26.59 1.10
N TYR A 114 22.63 -27.32 0.00
CA TYR A 114 23.24 -26.85 -1.24
C TYR A 114 22.30 -25.89 -1.95
N ILE A 115 22.83 -24.79 -2.44
CA ILE A 115 22.06 -23.83 -3.24
C ILE A 115 22.63 -23.88 -4.66
N ILE A 116 21.82 -24.20 -5.66
CA ILE A 116 22.23 -24.23 -7.07
C ILE A 116 21.54 -23.09 -7.80
N ASP A 117 22.31 -22.17 -8.35
CA ASP A 117 21.82 -21.08 -9.18
C ASP A 117 21.89 -21.48 -10.67
N VAL A 118 20.75 -21.77 -11.25
CA VAL A 118 20.64 -22.22 -12.67
C VAL A 118 20.28 -21.12 -13.65
N ARG A 119 20.28 -19.84 -13.20
CA ARG A 119 20.04 -18.70 -14.10
C ARG A 119 21.19 -18.59 -15.11
N SER A 120 20.97 -17.84 -16.20
CA SER A 120 22.06 -17.53 -17.14
C SER A 120 23.20 -16.78 -16.46
N SER A 121 24.41 -16.96 -16.97
CA SER A 121 25.61 -16.25 -16.47
C SER A 121 25.41 -14.73 -16.48
N LYS A 122 24.76 -14.21 -17.52
CA LYS A 122 24.39 -12.80 -17.64
C LYS A 122 23.46 -12.33 -16.52
N ALA A 123 22.44 -13.15 -16.16
CA ALA A 123 21.53 -12.82 -15.08
C ALA A 123 22.23 -12.84 -13.71
N GLN A 124 23.09 -13.82 -13.49
CA GLN A 124 23.90 -13.94 -12.27
C GLN A 124 24.84 -12.75 -12.11
N THR A 125 25.53 -12.33 -13.18
CA THR A 125 26.41 -11.14 -13.19
C THR A 125 25.61 -9.87 -12.90
N LYS A 126 24.42 -9.73 -13.50
CA LYS A 126 23.60 -8.52 -13.36
C LYS A 126 23.03 -8.31 -11.94
N THR A 127 22.54 -9.38 -11.31
CA THR A 127 21.83 -9.27 -10.03
C THR A 127 22.60 -9.84 -8.84
N GLY A 128 23.78 -10.42 -9.08
CA GLY A 128 24.56 -11.16 -8.10
C GLY A 128 24.06 -12.59 -7.91
N THR A 129 24.77 -13.33 -7.06
CA THR A 129 24.44 -14.69 -6.64
C THR A 129 24.34 -14.75 -5.12
N LEU A 130 23.63 -15.73 -4.58
CA LEU A 130 23.59 -15.93 -3.14
C LEU A 130 24.94 -16.46 -2.67
N LYS A 131 25.52 -15.86 -1.63
CA LYS A 131 26.83 -16.28 -1.12
C LYS A 131 26.80 -17.78 -0.72
N GLY A 132 27.74 -18.54 -1.25
CA GLY A 132 27.81 -19.99 -1.05
C GLY A 132 26.98 -20.82 -2.03
N SER A 133 26.30 -20.19 -3.00
CA SER A 133 25.62 -20.95 -4.04
C SER A 133 26.58 -21.47 -5.11
N ILE A 134 26.21 -22.62 -5.68
CA ILE A 134 26.85 -23.24 -6.83
C ILE A 134 26.25 -22.60 -8.08
N SER A 135 27.05 -21.83 -8.83
CA SER A 135 26.64 -21.29 -10.13
C SER A 135 26.73 -22.38 -11.18
N GLN A 136 25.57 -22.83 -11.68
CA GLN A 136 25.46 -23.87 -12.69
C GLN A 136 24.33 -23.55 -13.65
N SER A 137 24.62 -22.67 -14.61
CA SER A 137 23.62 -22.19 -15.56
C SER A 137 22.97 -23.32 -16.36
N LEU A 138 21.66 -23.21 -16.60
CA LEU A 138 20.89 -24.03 -17.54
C LEU A 138 20.29 -23.17 -18.67
N PHE A 139 20.24 -21.87 -18.49
CA PHE A 139 19.75 -20.93 -19.49
C PHE A 139 20.89 -20.33 -20.28
N ASP A 140 20.68 -20.15 -21.58
CA ASP A 140 21.51 -19.30 -22.40
C ASP A 140 21.37 -17.82 -21.99
N ASP A 141 22.20 -16.96 -22.57
CA ASP A 141 22.19 -15.51 -22.29
C ASP A 141 20.91 -14.78 -22.72
N ASN A 142 20.07 -15.40 -23.55
CA ASN A 142 18.76 -14.94 -23.95
C ASN A 142 17.64 -15.55 -23.10
N ASN A 143 17.98 -16.23 -22.00
CA ASN A 143 17.06 -16.86 -21.05
C ASN A 143 16.20 -17.98 -21.69
N LYS A 144 16.79 -18.78 -22.59
CA LYS A 144 16.18 -19.95 -23.24
C LYS A 144 16.78 -21.24 -22.72
N LEU A 145 16.01 -22.35 -22.79
CA LEU A 145 16.37 -23.70 -22.34
C LEU A 145 16.44 -24.70 -23.51
N ASP A 146 16.17 -24.25 -24.72
CA ASP A 146 15.96 -25.07 -25.95
C ASP A 146 16.89 -24.64 -27.08
N THR A 147 18.09 -24.19 -26.76
CA THR A 147 19.14 -23.82 -27.70
C THR A 147 20.33 -24.76 -27.60
N ALA A 148 21.16 -24.82 -28.62
CA ALA A 148 22.40 -25.61 -28.60
C ALA A 148 23.34 -25.19 -27.44
N GLU A 149 23.34 -23.90 -27.07
CA GLU A 149 24.05 -23.40 -25.91
C GLU A 149 23.45 -23.96 -24.60
N ALA A 150 22.13 -23.94 -24.46
CA ALA A 150 21.44 -24.50 -23.30
C ALA A 150 21.62 -26.04 -23.19
N GLU A 151 21.68 -26.77 -24.31
CA GLU A 151 22.00 -28.20 -24.33
C GLU A 151 23.43 -28.48 -23.84
N ALA A 152 24.39 -27.64 -24.22
CA ALA A 152 25.76 -27.74 -23.72
C ALA A 152 25.85 -27.46 -22.21
N LEU A 153 25.06 -26.48 -21.72
CA LEU A 153 24.94 -26.18 -20.28
C LEU A 153 24.27 -27.34 -19.51
N GLU A 154 23.26 -28.00 -20.09
CA GLU A 154 22.65 -29.22 -19.52
C GLU A 154 23.68 -30.34 -19.36
N LYS A 155 24.49 -30.57 -20.40
CA LYS A 155 25.56 -31.57 -20.35
C LYS A 155 26.58 -31.23 -19.25
N ALA A 156 27.03 -29.98 -19.17
CA ALA A 156 27.92 -29.52 -18.11
C ALA A 156 27.31 -29.69 -16.71
N PHE A 157 26.01 -29.41 -16.56
CA PHE A 157 25.28 -29.65 -15.30
C PHE A 157 25.36 -31.11 -14.89
N MET A 158 25.08 -32.03 -15.80
CA MET A 158 25.12 -33.46 -15.54
C MET A 158 26.50 -33.98 -15.18
N GLU A 159 27.56 -33.42 -15.78
CA GLU A 159 28.95 -33.83 -15.55
C GLU A 159 29.50 -33.23 -14.25
N GLU A 160 29.19 -31.98 -13.94
CA GLU A 160 29.85 -31.25 -12.83
C GLU A 160 29.12 -31.33 -11.49
N ILE A 161 27.80 -31.42 -11.46
CA ILE A 161 27.02 -31.42 -10.20
C ILE A 161 27.40 -32.54 -9.27
N PRO A 162 27.64 -33.80 -9.71
CA PRO A 162 28.01 -34.88 -8.79
C PRO A 162 29.29 -34.60 -7.98
N SER A 163 30.23 -33.86 -8.54
CA SER A 163 31.48 -33.49 -7.83
C SER A 163 31.29 -32.35 -6.84
N LYS A 164 30.23 -31.53 -7.01
CA LYS A 164 29.95 -30.35 -6.20
C LYS A 164 29.01 -30.65 -5.03
N ILE A 165 28.22 -31.71 -5.11
CA ILE A 165 27.27 -32.14 -4.09
C ILE A 165 27.80 -33.45 -3.48
N THR A 166 28.52 -33.36 -2.35
CA THR A 166 29.23 -34.47 -1.74
C THR A 166 28.59 -34.98 -0.45
N GLU A 167 27.63 -34.25 0.10
CA GLU A 167 26.96 -34.57 1.35
C GLU A 167 25.45 -34.77 1.12
N ASP A 168 24.83 -35.58 1.96
CA ASP A 168 23.41 -35.85 1.92
C ASP A 168 22.58 -34.72 2.58
N LYS A 169 22.59 -33.52 1.96
CA LYS A 169 21.86 -32.32 2.38
C LYS A 169 20.75 -31.98 1.40
N PRO A 170 19.73 -31.21 1.83
CA PRO A 170 18.76 -30.60 0.91
C PRO A 170 19.44 -29.78 -0.20
N ILE A 171 18.83 -29.78 -1.37
CA ILE A 171 19.27 -29.00 -2.54
C ILE A 171 18.20 -27.99 -2.86
N TYR A 172 18.52 -26.71 -2.83
CA TYR A 172 17.63 -25.61 -3.14
C TYR A 172 18.02 -24.95 -4.46
N ILE A 173 17.06 -24.76 -5.36
CA ILE A 173 17.33 -24.32 -6.73
C ILE A 173 16.86 -22.87 -6.91
N ILE A 174 17.77 -21.99 -7.30
CA ILE A 174 17.49 -20.63 -7.76
C ILE A 174 17.33 -20.65 -9.27
N CYS A 175 16.17 -20.22 -9.77
CA CYS A 175 16.00 -19.83 -11.17
C CYS A 175 15.35 -18.43 -11.22
N ASN A 176 15.02 -17.90 -12.39
CA ASN A 176 14.51 -16.52 -12.48
C ASN A 176 13.18 -16.31 -11.73
N SER A 177 12.27 -17.29 -11.73
CA SER A 177 10.90 -17.14 -11.19
C SER A 177 10.40 -18.33 -10.36
N GLY A 178 11.27 -19.28 -10.01
CA GLY A 178 10.83 -20.52 -9.35
C GLY A 178 10.00 -21.44 -10.24
N ALA A 179 10.24 -21.43 -11.56
CA ALA A 179 9.48 -22.25 -12.52
C ALA A 179 10.39 -23.07 -13.44
N ARG A 180 10.40 -22.77 -14.76
CA ARG A 180 11.01 -23.59 -15.82
C ARG A 180 12.42 -24.10 -15.54
N GLY A 181 13.32 -23.20 -15.07
CA GLY A 181 14.71 -23.59 -14.80
C GLY A 181 14.84 -24.53 -13.58
N ALA A 182 14.04 -24.29 -12.54
CA ALA A 182 14.02 -25.18 -11.38
C ALA A 182 13.42 -26.53 -11.73
N GLN A 183 12.37 -26.57 -12.55
CA GLN A 183 11.80 -27.81 -13.08
C GLN A 183 12.84 -28.63 -13.86
N LYS A 184 13.55 -27.96 -14.78
CA LYS A 184 14.61 -28.58 -15.55
C LYS A 184 15.71 -29.15 -14.65
N ALA A 185 16.20 -28.33 -13.69
CA ALA A 185 17.22 -28.76 -12.74
C ALA A 185 16.77 -29.96 -11.88
N THR A 186 15.51 -29.93 -11.38
CA THR A 186 14.95 -31.06 -10.61
C THR A 186 14.93 -32.36 -11.43
N LEU A 187 14.53 -32.30 -12.71
CA LEU A 187 14.56 -33.45 -13.61
C LEU A 187 15.98 -34.00 -13.81
N LEU A 188 16.97 -33.11 -13.97
CA LEU A 188 18.36 -33.50 -14.14
C LEU A 188 18.95 -34.10 -12.86
N LEU A 189 18.65 -33.52 -11.70
CA LEU A 189 19.02 -34.07 -10.39
C LEU A 189 18.42 -35.47 -10.18
N GLY A 190 17.16 -35.67 -10.58
CA GLY A 190 16.55 -37.00 -10.55
C GLY A 190 17.27 -38.04 -11.45
N LYS A 191 17.71 -37.63 -12.65
CA LYS A 191 18.54 -38.49 -13.54
C LYS A 191 19.90 -38.83 -12.93
N LEU A 192 20.43 -37.95 -12.09
CA LEU A 192 21.68 -38.16 -11.33
C LEU A 192 21.48 -38.99 -10.06
N GLY A 193 20.25 -39.39 -9.74
CA GLY A 193 19.93 -40.25 -8.59
C GLY A 193 19.62 -39.46 -7.30
N TYR A 194 19.54 -38.13 -7.31
CA TYR A 194 19.12 -37.39 -6.13
C TYR A 194 17.63 -37.57 -5.88
N ASN A 195 17.23 -37.59 -4.58
CA ASN A 195 15.84 -37.77 -4.19
C ASN A 195 15.01 -36.55 -4.47
N THR A 196 14.31 -36.52 -5.61
CA THR A 196 13.41 -35.49 -6.08
C THR A 196 11.94 -35.73 -5.70
N SER A 197 11.67 -36.70 -4.81
CA SER A 197 10.34 -37.03 -4.30
C SER A 197 9.66 -35.78 -3.73
N THR A 198 8.37 -35.65 -3.94
CA THR A 198 7.54 -34.61 -3.32
C THR A 198 7.09 -34.97 -1.93
N LYS A 199 7.33 -36.22 -1.51
CA LYS A 199 7.05 -36.70 -0.17
C LYS A 199 8.01 -36.07 0.83
N GLU A 200 7.81 -36.33 2.10
CA GLU A 200 8.56 -35.75 3.20
C GLU A 200 10.07 -36.01 3.10
N ASP A 201 10.45 -37.20 2.61
CA ASP A 201 11.83 -37.63 2.41
C ASP A 201 12.58 -36.99 1.24
N GLY A 202 11.86 -36.35 0.33
CA GLY A 202 12.46 -35.66 -0.84
C GLY A 202 13.36 -34.50 -0.41
N LYS A 203 14.50 -34.35 -1.10
CA LYS A 203 15.56 -33.40 -0.71
C LYS A 203 15.76 -32.24 -1.71
N VAL A 204 15.07 -32.23 -2.84
CA VAL A 204 15.20 -31.17 -3.86
C VAL A 204 14.04 -30.19 -3.76
N TYR A 205 14.35 -28.90 -3.64
CA TYR A 205 13.37 -27.85 -3.46
C TYR A 205 13.59 -26.72 -4.46
N THR A 206 12.51 -26.15 -4.94
CA THR A 206 12.51 -24.90 -5.70
C THR A 206 12.38 -23.72 -4.74
N ILE A 207 13.22 -22.70 -4.87
CA ILE A 207 13.03 -21.47 -4.09
C ILE A 207 11.85 -20.70 -4.68
N GLU A 208 10.85 -20.40 -3.82
CA GLU A 208 9.65 -19.67 -4.21
C GLU A 208 9.99 -18.32 -4.87
N ASN A 209 9.33 -18.01 -5.98
CA ASN A 209 9.56 -16.82 -6.78
C ASN A 209 10.99 -16.69 -7.37
N GLY A 210 11.90 -17.61 -7.06
CA GLY A 210 13.29 -17.57 -7.54
C GLY A 210 13.97 -16.23 -7.32
N ALA A 211 14.78 -15.79 -8.28
CA ALA A 211 15.50 -14.51 -8.20
C ALA A 211 14.60 -13.26 -8.29
N LYS A 212 13.30 -13.41 -8.60
CA LYS A 212 12.32 -12.32 -8.55
C LYS A 212 11.79 -12.07 -7.12
N GLY A 213 11.97 -13.02 -6.21
CA GLY A 213 11.67 -12.84 -4.80
C GLY A 213 12.55 -11.72 -4.23
N LEU A 214 11.92 -10.68 -3.65
CA LEU A 214 12.66 -9.48 -3.23
C LEU A 214 13.66 -9.76 -2.11
N GLU A 215 13.36 -10.68 -1.21
CA GLU A 215 14.27 -11.10 -0.14
C GLU A 215 15.54 -11.76 -0.72
N LEU A 216 15.34 -12.68 -1.67
CA LEU A 216 16.44 -13.37 -2.33
C LEU A 216 17.27 -12.42 -3.19
N LEU A 217 16.58 -11.56 -3.98
CA LEU A 217 17.25 -10.54 -4.79
C LEU A 217 18.11 -9.61 -3.94
N TYR A 218 17.61 -9.19 -2.77
CA TYR A 218 18.37 -8.40 -1.81
C TYR A 218 19.60 -9.17 -1.28
N ALA A 219 19.43 -10.42 -0.86
CA ALA A 219 20.53 -11.24 -0.36
C ALA A 219 21.62 -11.51 -1.42
N MET A 220 21.22 -11.70 -2.69
CA MET A 220 22.12 -11.84 -3.82
C MET A 220 22.89 -10.53 -4.15
N SER A 221 22.35 -9.39 -3.75
CA SER A 221 22.97 -8.09 -4.03
C SER A 221 24.26 -7.85 -3.24
N GLY A 222 24.48 -8.59 -2.16
CA GLY A 222 25.71 -8.51 -1.37
C GLY A 222 25.87 -7.26 -0.50
N THR A 223 24.81 -6.46 -0.37
CA THR A 223 24.82 -5.27 0.49
C THR A 223 23.98 -5.53 1.75
N ASP A 224 24.66 -5.61 2.89
CA ASP A 224 24.03 -5.26 4.17
C ASP A 224 23.85 -3.74 4.08
N GLY A 225 22.65 -3.29 3.71
CA GLY A 225 22.37 -1.88 3.37
C GLY A 225 22.86 -0.94 4.47
N ASN A 226 23.32 0.24 4.08
CA ASN A 226 23.69 1.29 5.01
C ASN A 226 22.53 1.54 5.98
N ALA A 227 22.84 1.69 7.26
CA ALA A 227 21.85 1.99 8.28
C ALA A 227 22.02 3.45 8.75
N VAL A 228 20.90 4.11 9.00
CA VAL A 228 20.85 5.43 9.61
C VAL A 228 19.92 5.37 10.83
N ASP A 229 20.29 5.98 11.95
CA ASP A 229 19.42 6.03 13.11
C ASP A 229 18.26 7.02 12.92
N GLY A 230 17.21 6.87 13.76
CA GLY A 230 16.00 7.69 13.66
C GLY A 230 16.25 9.19 13.86
N LYS A 231 17.13 9.56 14.78
CA LYS A 231 17.48 10.96 15.05
C LYS A 231 18.14 11.63 13.86
N THR A 232 19.09 10.93 13.24
CA THR A 232 19.75 11.37 12.01
C THR A 232 18.77 11.50 10.86
N ALA A 233 17.84 10.54 10.71
CA ALA A 233 16.81 10.59 9.67
C ALA A 233 15.85 11.77 9.86
N VAL A 234 15.43 12.05 11.09
CA VAL A 234 14.58 13.20 11.42
C VAL A 234 15.33 14.52 11.17
N ALA A 235 16.61 14.61 11.53
CA ALA A 235 17.43 15.79 11.28
C ALA A 235 17.72 16.02 9.77
N ALA A 236 17.51 15.03 8.93
CA ALA A 236 17.65 15.12 7.48
C ALA A 236 16.36 15.60 6.77
N VAL A 237 15.23 15.67 7.49
CA VAL A 237 13.98 16.17 6.92
C VAL A 237 14.14 17.58 6.37
N GLY A 238 13.81 17.76 5.11
CA GLY A 238 13.87 19.07 4.41
C GLY A 238 15.26 19.47 3.91
N LYS A 239 16.29 18.61 4.03
CA LYS A 239 17.57 18.85 3.38
C LYS A 239 17.50 18.55 1.88
N ASP A 240 18.18 19.37 1.09
CA ASP A 240 18.15 19.27 -0.37
C ASP A 240 18.92 18.05 -0.90
N ASP A 241 19.89 17.55 -0.15
CA ASP A 241 20.75 16.42 -0.46
C ASP A 241 20.19 15.07 -0.01
N VAL A 242 19.01 15.04 0.65
CA VAL A 242 18.36 13.83 1.13
C VAL A 242 16.95 13.70 0.56
N ALA A 243 16.52 12.47 0.29
CA ALA A 243 15.12 12.13 0.02
C ALA A 243 14.70 10.97 0.92
N ILE A 244 13.60 11.14 1.64
CA ILE A 244 13.02 10.08 2.47
C ILE A 244 11.91 9.40 1.66
N LEU A 245 12.14 8.15 1.28
CA LEU A 245 11.16 7.31 0.60
C LEU A 245 10.40 6.49 1.66
N ASP A 246 9.15 6.84 1.88
CA ASP A 246 8.28 6.09 2.79
C ASP A 246 7.63 4.95 2.03
N VAL A 247 8.13 3.74 2.28
CA VAL A 247 7.75 2.52 1.58
C VAL A 247 6.66 1.73 2.30
N ARG A 248 6.04 2.31 3.32
CA ARG A 248 4.89 1.71 4.03
C ARG A 248 3.64 1.73 3.15
N ALA A 249 2.62 0.95 3.55
CA ALA A 249 1.32 1.02 2.91
C ALA A 249 0.77 2.45 2.93
N THR A 250 0.06 2.86 1.87
CA THR A 250 -0.51 4.21 1.70
C THR A 250 -1.35 4.65 2.91
N GLY A 251 -2.11 3.71 3.53
CA GLY A 251 -2.88 4.00 4.74
C GLY A 251 -2.00 4.37 5.94
N ASN A 252 -0.85 3.69 6.11
CA ASN A 252 0.10 3.98 7.20
C ASN A 252 0.80 5.33 6.99
N TYR A 253 1.20 5.63 5.75
CA TYR A 253 1.71 6.94 5.39
C TYR A 253 0.68 8.03 5.68
N GLY A 254 -0.56 7.86 5.20
CA GLY A 254 -1.64 8.81 5.39
C GLY A 254 -1.96 9.11 6.84
N ALA A 255 -1.86 8.10 7.72
CA ALA A 255 -2.16 8.22 9.15
C ALA A 255 -1.05 8.91 9.97
N GLY A 256 0.16 9.04 9.42
CA GLY A 256 1.27 9.73 10.07
C GLY A 256 2.59 9.49 9.36
N HIS A 257 3.24 10.56 8.89
CA HIS A 257 4.51 10.52 8.15
C HIS A 257 5.44 11.68 8.51
N LEU A 258 6.69 11.56 8.11
CA LEU A 258 7.68 12.63 8.22
C LEU A 258 7.39 13.71 7.17
N LYS A 259 7.57 14.97 7.53
CA LYS A 259 7.37 16.10 6.60
C LYS A 259 8.18 15.93 5.33
N GLY A 260 7.50 16.06 4.18
CA GLY A 260 8.14 15.99 2.87
C GLY A 260 8.72 14.62 2.51
N SER A 261 8.42 13.56 3.28
CA SER A 261 8.70 12.19 2.83
C SER A 261 7.80 11.83 1.66
N ILE A 262 8.32 10.98 0.78
CA ILE A 262 7.66 10.62 -0.48
C ILE A 262 7.02 9.25 -0.30
N SER A 263 5.70 9.16 -0.44
CA SER A 263 4.98 7.89 -0.38
C SER A 263 5.26 7.04 -1.62
N THR A 264 6.01 5.97 -1.44
CA THR A 264 6.39 5.01 -2.50
C THR A 264 6.20 3.60 -1.96
N PRO A 265 4.94 3.14 -1.76
CA PRO A 265 4.67 1.92 -1.03
C PRO A 265 5.19 0.69 -1.75
N VAL A 266 5.82 -0.21 -0.98
CA VAL A 266 6.08 -1.60 -1.36
C VAL A 266 5.30 -2.56 -0.45
N PHE A 267 4.44 -2.02 0.41
CA PHE A 267 3.48 -2.74 1.23
C PHE A 267 2.06 -2.47 0.75
N ASN A 268 1.21 -3.48 0.74
CA ASN A 268 -0.24 -3.34 0.65
C ASN A 268 -0.89 -3.57 2.03
N ALA A 269 -2.22 -3.61 2.08
CA ALA A 269 -2.97 -3.91 3.31
C ALA A 269 -2.62 -5.29 3.89
N ASP A 270 -2.23 -6.25 3.05
CA ASP A 270 -1.95 -7.64 3.42
C ASP A 270 -0.46 -7.93 3.65
N GLY A 271 0.43 -6.95 3.46
CA GLY A 271 1.86 -7.08 3.72
C GLY A 271 2.77 -6.53 2.61
N VAL A 272 4.01 -7.00 2.59
CA VAL A 272 5.06 -6.57 1.66
C VAL A 272 4.89 -7.23 0.30
N ALA A 273 5.13 -6.51 -0.80
CA ALA A 273 5.31 -7.10 -2.12
C ALA A 273 6.38 -8.19 -2.09
N LYS A 274 6.09 -9.35 -2.69
CA LYS A 274 6.95 -10.54 -2.62
C LYS A 274 7.85 -10.71 -3.83
N THR A 275 7.47 -10.13 -4.96
CA THR A 275 8.19 -10.28 -6.23
C THR A 275 8.31 -8.95 -6.97
N THR A 276 9.25 -8.88 -7.92
CA THR A 276 9.40 -7.71 -8.80
C THR A 276 8.22 -7.52 -9.75
N ASP A 277 7.36 -8.53 -9.90
CA ASP A 277 6.19 -8.49 -10.79
C ASP A 277 4.93 -7.94 -10.08
N ASP A 278 4.95 -7.81 -8.75
CA ASP A 278 3.85 -7.21 -7.99
C ASP A 278 3.61 -5.76 -8.43
N GLN A 279 2.36 -5.32 -8.42
CA GLN A 279 2.01 -3.97 -8.86
C GLN A 279 2.73 -2.89 -8.05
N LEU A 280 2.84 -3.06 -6.73
CA LEU A 280 3.58 -2.12 -5.86
C LEU A 280 5.06 -2.02 -6.25
N SER A 281 5.72 -3.15 -6.56
CA SER A 281 7.11 -3.16 -7.04
C SER A 281 7.25 -2.46 -8.38
N LYS A 282 6.28 -2.62 -9.28
CA LYS A 282 6.25 -1.93 -10.59
C LYS A 282 6.06 -0.43 -10.42
N ASP A 283 5.12 -0.01 -9.56
CA ASP A 283 4.83 1.40 -9.30
C ASP A 283 6.02 2.09 -8.63
N PHE A 284 6.64 1.42 -7.63
CA PHE A 284 7.88 1.89 -7.02
C PHE A 284 8.99 2.05 -8.05
N THR A 285 9.24 1.00 -8.86
CA THR A 285 10.28 1.00 -9.89
C THR A 285 10.03 2.10 -10.92
N LYS A 286 8.78 2.27 -11.36
CA LYS A 286 8.40 3.36 -12.26
C LYS A 286 8.71 4.72 -11.64
N TYR A 287 8.28 4.96 -10.39
CA TYR A 287 8.52 6.22 -9.70
C TYR A 287 10.02 6.56 -9.64
N VAL A 288 10.84 5.62 -9.15
CA VAL A 288 12.27 5.90 -8.99
C VAL A 288 12.99 6.03 -10.35
N THR A 289 12.51 5.38 -11.40
CA THR A 289 13.04 5.51 -12.77
C THR A 289 12.68 6.87 -13.36
N ASP A 290 11.43 7.29 -13.27
CA ASP A 290 10.94 8.59 -13.78
C ASP A 290 11.63 9.78 -13.09
N ASN A 291 11.99 9.62 -11.81
CA ASN A 291 12.62 10.66 -11.00
C ASN A 291 14.16 10.46 -10.83
N LYS A 292 14.78 9.56 -11.61
CA LYS A 292 16.18 9.16 -11.41
C LYS A 292 17.13 10.34 -11.40
N ALA A 293 17.03 11.25 -12.37
CA ALA A 293 17.91 12.42 -12.51
C ALA A 293 17.98 13.30 -11.24
N THR A 294 16.90 13.30 -10.44
CA THR A 294 16.83 14.04 -9.18
C THR A 294 17.26 13.18 -7.99
N LEU A 295 16.77 11.94 -7.92
CA LEU A 295 16.97 11.06 -6.76
C LEU A 295 18.41 10.54 -6.67
N GLU A 296 19.08 10.24 -7.80
CA GLU A 296 20.46 9.72 -7.80
C GLU A 296 21.50 10.71 -7.25
N LYS A 297 21.14 12.00 -7.17
CA LYS A 297 21.99 13.04 -6.59
C LYS A 297 21.90 13.11 -5.07
N LYS A 298 20.93 12.42 -4.48
CA LYS A 298 20.58 12.48 -3.07
C LYS A 298 20.92 11.19 -2.35
N ASP A 299 21.12 11.29 -1.05
CA ASP A 299 21.04 10.14 -0.15
C ASP A 299 19.57 9.74 0.01
N LEU A 300 19.26 8.46 -0.22
CA LEU A 300 17.91 7.92 -0.15
C LEU A 300 17.71 7.22 1.19
N TYR A 301 16.86 7.77 2.04
CA TYR A 301 16.51 7.16 3.33
C TYR A 301 15.20 6.40 3.21
N LEU A 302 15.25 5.08 3.44
CA LEU A 302 14.11 4.19 3.31
C LEU A 302 13.39 4.04 4.65
N LEU A 303 12.16 4.55 4.71
CA LEU A 303 11.28 4.43 5.88
C LEU A 303 10.26 3.33 5.65
N CYS A 304 10.39 2.22 6.37
CA CYS A 304 9.37 1.17 6.44
C CYS A 304 8.87 0.99 7.88
N ASN A 305 7.99 0.02 8.14
CA ASN A 305 7.41 -0.14 9.47
C ASN A 305 8.43 -0.43 10.57
N SER A 306 9.48 -1.20 10.28
CA SER A 306 10.44 -1.71 11.28
C SER A 306 11.91 -1.59 10.86
N GLY A 307 12.23 -0.96 9.75
CA GLY A 307 13.60 -0.94 9.21
C GLY A 307 14.07 -2.30 8.69
N ALA A 308 13.16 -3.16 8.24
CA ALA A 308 13.49 -4.54 7.82
C ALA A 308 12.97 -4.85 6.39
N SER A 309 12.00 -5.74 6.24
CA SER A 309 11.62 -6.32 4.93
C SER A 309 11.22 -5.30 3.87
N GLY A 310 10.48 -4.24 4.21
CA GLY A 310 10.13 -3.21 3.23
C GLY A 310 11.32 -2.40 2.74
N ALA A 311 12.26 -2.07 3.63
CA ALA A 311 13.48 -1.38 3.23
C ALA A 311 14.35 -2.29 2.34
N ARG A 312 14.47 -3.58 2.67
CA ARG A 312 15.18 -4.56 1.82
C ARG A 312 14.56 -4.69 0.45
N ALA A 313 13.23 -4.78 0.37
CA ALA A 313 12.51 -4.82 -0.89
C ALA A 313 12.78 -3.56 -1.75
N ALA A 314 12.66 -2.38 -1.15
CA ALA A 314 12.95 -1.13 -1.84
C ALA A 314 14.42 -1.02 -2.29
N THR A 315 15.39 -1.44 -1.45
CA THR A 315 16.81 -1.48 -1.81
C THR A 315 17.07 -2.39 -3.01
N ALA A 316 16.42 -3.56 -3.06
CA ALA A 316 16.54 -4.49 -4.18
C ALA A 316 15.99 -3.87 -5.49
N LEU A 317 14.86 -3.18 -5.41
CA LEU A 317 14.26 -2.49 -6.55
C LEU A 317 15.12 -1.30 -7.02
N LEU A 318 15.69 -0.51 -6.10
CA LEU A 318 16.62 0.57 -6.41
C LEU A 318 17.87 0.04 -7.11
N LYS A 319 18.45 -1.08 -6.63
CA LYS A 319 19.56 -1.73 -7.31
C LYS A 319 19.20 -2.15 -8.74
N ALA A 320 18.07 -2.80 -8.91
CA ALA A 320 17.57 -3.22 -10.23
C ALA A 320 17.35 -2.03 -11.18
N ALA A 321 16.97 -0.86 -10.64
CA ALA A 321 16.84 0.40 -11.35
C ALA A 321 18.20 1.11 -11.59
N GLY A 322 19.32 0.54 -11.12
CA GLY A 322 20.67 1.04 -11.35
C GLY A 322 21.06 2.21 -10.45
N TYR A 323 20.57 2.25 -9.21
CA TYR A 323 21.00 3.20 -8.19
C TYR A 323 22.29 2.74 -7.50
N ASP A 324 23.13 3.71 -7.11
CA ASP A 324 24.28 3.46 -6.24
C ASP A 324 23.80 3.16 -4.81
N LEU A 325 23.99 1.93 -4.37
CA LEU A 325 23.56 1.51 -3.04
C LEU A 325 24.38 2.12 -1.90
N ALA A 326 25.55 2.73 -2.18
CA ALA A 326 26.28 3.50 -1.17
C ALA A 326 25.48 4.71 -0.65
N LYS A 327 24.56 5.21 -1.48
CA LYS A 327 23.64 6.32 -1.14
C LYS A 327 22.26 5.86 -0.63
N VAL A 328 22.04 4.57 -0.48
CA VAL A 328 20.75 4.04 -0.01
C VAL A 328 20.87 3.61 1.44
N HIS A 329 20.05 4.17 2.30
CA HIS A 329 20.14 3.97 3.75
C HIS A 329 18.79 3.49 4.30
N THR A 330 18.82 2.49 5.19
CA THR A 330 17.65 2.02 5.92
C THR A 330 17.54 2.74 7.26
N ILE A 331 16.39 3.34 7.55
CA ILE A 331 16.14 3.94 8.86
C ILE A 331 15.93 2.83 9.89
N THR A 332 16.84 2.73 10.84
CA THR A 332 16.84 1.70 11.89
C THR A 332 15.57 1.80 12.76
N GLY A 333 14.87 0.70 12.91
CA GLY A 333 13.59 0.64 13.62
C GLY A 333 12.41 1.19 12.81
N GLY A 334 12.66 1.86 11.67
CA GLY A 334 11.63 2.39 10.78
C GLY A 334 10.66 3.31 11.53
N ALA A 335 9.37 3.22 11.22
CA ALA A 335 8.33 4.01 11.86
C ALA A 335 8.08 3.65 13.35
N LYS A 336 8.66 2.55 13.85
CA LYS A 336 8.63 2.18 15.27
C LYS A 336 9.72 2.85 16.09
N ASN A 337 10.73 3.44 15.44
CA ASN A 337 11.75 4.22 16.12
C ASN A 337 11.10 5.45 16.80
N GLU A 338 11.42 5.71 18.07
CA GLU A 338 10.73 6.74 18.85
C GLU A 338 10.94 8.15 18.31
N ASP A 339 12.13 8.48 17.79
CA ASP A 339 12.39 9.79 17.17
C ASP A 339 11.55 9.96 15.89
N VAL A 340 11.52 8.94 15.04
CA VAL A 340 10.73 8.93 13.81
C VAL A 340 9.24 9.03 14.10
N LYS A 341 8.75 8.26 15.08
CA LYS A 341 7.36 8.27 15.52
C LYS A 341 6.95 9.63 16.07
N ALA A 342 7.79 10.25 16.89
CA ALA A 342 7.54 11.57 17.44
C ALA A 342 7.52 12.68 16.36
N ALA A 343 8.30 12.53 15.31
CA ALA A 343 8.37 13.47 14.19
C ALA A 343 7.34 13.19 13.08
N SER A 344 6.69 12.00 13.07
CA SER A 344 5.67 11.60 12.08
C SER A 344 4.30 12.20 12.40
N ILE A 345 4.25 13.52 12.47
CA ILE A 345 3.07 14.30 12.87
C ILE A 345 2.28 14.87 11.68
N TYR A 346 2.64 14.52 10.46
CA TYR A 346 1.93 14.95 9.25
C TYR A 346 0.98 13.87 8.78
N VAL A 347 -0.23 14.27 8.38
CA VAL A 347 -1.25 13.38 7.83
C VAL A 347 -1.62 13.83 6.42
N SER A 348 -1.95 12.85 5.57
CA SER A 348 -2.38 13.16 4.23
C SER A 348 -3.81 13.73 4.20
N ASP A 349 -4.06 14.58 3.22
CA ASP A 349 -5.36 15.21 3.00
C ASP A 349 -6.49 14.17 2.87
N THR A 350 -6.28 13.13 2.07
CA THR A 350 -7.25 12.03 1.89
C THR A 350 -7.55 11.30 3.21
N HIS A 351 -6.54 11.09 4.07
CA HIS A 351 -6.75 10.47 5.36
C HIS A 351 -7.70 11.30 6.23
N VAL A 352 -7.52 12.62 6.28
CA VAL A 352 -8.38 13.53 7.06
C VAL A 352 -9.80 13.52 6.53
N ILE A 353 -9.99 13.62 5.20
CA ILE A 353 -11.32 13.58 4.60
C ILE A 353 -12.06 12.27 4.95
N ASN A 354 -11.38 11.14 4.91
CA ASN A 354 -11.97 9.85 5.29
C ASN A 354 -12.32 9.73 6.79
N LYS A 355 -11.76 10.61 7.64
CA LYS A 355 -11.99 10.61 9.10
C LYS A 355 -12.92 11.71 9.58
N MET A 356 -13.18 12.74 8.78
CA MET A 356 -13.93 13.94 9.21
C MET A 356 -15.38 13.67 9.66
N SER A 357 -16.00 12.58 9.24
CA SER A 357 -17.35 12.20 9.68
C SER A 357 -17.38 11.50 11.05
N ASP A 358 -16.26 10.99 11.54
CA ASP A 358 -16.14 10.34 12.85
C ASP A 358 -15.77 11.36 13.94
N THR A 359 -16.69 12.25 14.27
CA THR A 359 -16.50 13.33 15.25
C THR A 359 -16.34 12.84 16.69
N LYS A 360 -16.64 11.56 16.95
CA LYS A 360 -16.44 10.94 18.26
C LYS A 360 -14.95 10.74 18.54
N ASN A 361 -14.19 10.28 17.57
CA ASN A 361 -12.79 9.91 17.74
C ASN A 361 -11.82 10.95 17.19
N TYR A 362 -12.29 11.84 16.32
CA TYR A 362 -11.46 12.83 15.64
C TYR A 362 -12.04 14.25 15.79
N LEU A 363 -11.14 15.23 15.88
CA LEU A 363 -11.46 16.64 15.86
C LEU A 363 -10.61 17.34 14.79
N ILE A 364 -11.24 18.03 13.87
CA ILE A 364 -10.55 18.92 12.96
C ILE A 364 -10.54 20.31 13.59
N LEU A 365 -9.34 20.81 13.88
CA LEU A 365 -9.12 22.11 14.49
C LEU A 365 -8.59 23.08 13.46
N ASP A 366 -9.44 24.00 12.99
CA ASP A 366 -9.07 25.02 12.03
C ASP A 366 -8.55 26.26 12.75
N VAL A 367 -7.25 26.53 12.58
CA VAL A 367 -6.55 27.64 13.23
C VAL A 367 -6.27 28.82 12.31
N ARG A 368 -6.88 28.84 11.12
CA ARG A 368 -6.80 29.97 10.19
C ARG A 368 -7.52 31.19 10.75
N SER A 369 -7.37 32.34 10.10
CA SER A 369 -8.15 33.51 10.49
C SER A 369 -9.66 33.24 10.34
N THR A 370 -10.48 33.93 11.14
CA THR A 370 -11.93 33.87 11.07
C THR A 370 -12.44 34.13 9.66
N GLU A 371 -11.86 35.12 8.98
CA GLU A 371 -12.23 35.43 7.60
C GLU A 371 -11.94 34.27 6.64
N SER A 372 -10.80 33.59 6.80
CA SER A 372 -10.46 32.40 5.98
C SER A 372 -11.39 31.23 6.24
N TYR A 373 -11.79 31.03 7.50
CA TYR A 373 -12.76 30.00 7.89
C TYR A 373 -14.13 30.27 7.26
N THR A 374 -14.63 31.50 7.34
CA THR A 374 -15.94 31.90 6.79
C THR A 374 -15.99 31.74 5.25
N LYS A 375 -14.88 32.00 4.57
CA LYS A 375 -14.77 31.80 3.10
C LYS A 375 -14.86 30.32 2.69
N GLY A 376 -14.55 29.41 3.59
CA GLY A 376 -14.65 27.98 3.37
C GLY A 376 -13.87 27.19 4.41
N HIS A 377 -14.49 26.15 4.96
CA HIS A 377 -13.94 25.27 5.99
C HIS A 377 -14.40 23.83 5.82
N LEU A 378 -13.72 22.89 6.44
CA LEU A 378 -14.16 21.48 6.47
C LEU A 378 -15.40 21.35 7.36
N LYS A 379 -16.42 20.66 6.86
CA LYS A 379 -17.67 20.44 7.60
C LYS A 379 -17.38 19.81 8.99
N GLY A 380 -17.89 20.45 10.04
CA GLY A 380 -17.71 19.99 11.42
C GLY A 380 -16.36 20.31 12.03
N SER A 381 -15.52 21.10 11.38
CA SER A 381 -14.29 21.60 12.00
C SER A 381 -14.59 22.67 13.05
N LEU A 382 -13.79 22.65 14.13
CA LEU A 382 -13.82 23.68 15.17
C LEU A 382 -12.90 24.81 14.77
N SER A 383 -13.44 26.04 14.68
CA SER A 383 -12.66 27.25 14.41
C SER A 383 -12.08 27.81 15.71
N LEU A 384 -10.75 27.78 15.84
CA LEU A 384 -9.98 28.45 16.91
C LEU A 384 -8.82 29.20 16.28
N PRO A 385 -9.06 30.43 15.80
CA PRO A 385 -8.07 31.16 15.03
C PRO A 385 -6.84 31.51 15.85
N LEU A 386 -5.67 31.21 15.26
CA LEU A 386 -4.35 31.65 15.75
C LEU A 386 -3.76 32.73 14.84
N PHE A 387 -4.34 32.93 13.66
CA PHE A 387 -3.90 33.94 12.70
C PHE A 387 -4.91 35.07 12.61
N ASP A 388 -4.39 36.29 12.51
CA ASP A 388 -5.17 37.45 12.11
C ASP A 388 -5.37 37.49 10.56
N LYS A 389 -6.07 38.52 10.07
CA LYS A 389 -6.30 38.73 8.64
C LYS A 389 -5.01 38.91 7.82
N ASP A 390 -3.93 39.38 8.45
CA ASP A 390 -2.62 39.62 7.85
C ASP A 390 -1.68 38.41 7.99
N ASN A 391 -2.23 37.22 8.39
CA ASN A 391 -1.50 35.97 8.58
C ASN A 391 -0.37 36.06 9.62
N LYS A 392 -0.54 36.89 10.65
CA LYS A 392 0.31 36.97 11.84
C LYS A 392 -0.25 36.11 12.96
N LEU A 393 0.57 35.78 13.95
CA LEU A 393 0.22 35.00 15.15
C LEU A 393 0.22 35.92 16.38
N PRO A 394 -0.82 36.74 16.60
CA PRO A 394 -0.86 37.66 17.72
C PRO A 394 -1.09 36.94 19.07
N ASP A 395 -0.54 37.49 20.13
CA ASP A 395 -0.59 36.89 21.49
C ASP A 395 -2.01 36.83 22.08
N ASP A 396 -2.87 37.76 21.73
CA ASP A 396 -4.27 37.78 22.17
C ASP A 396 -5.06 36.58 21.61
N LEU A 397 -4.82 36.20 20.36
CA LEU A 397 -5.43 34.99 19.77
C LEU A 397 -4.85 33.72 20.43
N ALA A 398 -3.56 33.68 20.70
CA ALA A 398 -2.94 32.55 21.42
C ALA A 398 -3.52 32.41 22.83
N LYS A 399 -3.74 33.52 23.54
CA LYS A 399 -4.37 33.53 24.87
C LYS A 399 -5.81 33.04 24.81
N ALA A 400 -6.62 33.59 23.87
CA ALA A 400 -8.02 33.17 23.66
C ALA A 400 -8.13 31.68 23.32
N PHE A 401 -7.22 31.16 22.51
CA PHE A 401 -7.12 29.75 22.19
C PHE A 401 -6.92 28.90 23.47
N THR A 402 -5.94 29.27 24.29
CA THR A 402 -5.60 28.53 25.53
C THR A 402 -6.76 28.57 26.53
N GLU A 403 -7.40 29.74 26.70
CA GLU A 403 -8.57 29.90 27.57
C GLU A 403 -9.75 29.05 27.12
N TYR A 404 -10.03 29.03 25.80
CA TYR A 404 -11.09 28.20 25.26
C TYR A 404 -10.83 26.70 25.47
N VAL A 405 -9.63 26.22 25.13
CA VAL A 405 -9.24 24.82 25.32
C VAL A 405 -9.32 24.41 26.78
N ALA A 406 -8.86 25.27 27.71
CA ALA A 406 -8.94 25.01 29.14
C ALA A 406 -10.38 24.89 29.66
N ALA A 407 -11.30 25.71 29.13
CA ALA A 407 -12.72 25.69 29.50
C ALA A 407 -13.48 24.49 28.89
N HIS A 408 -12.97 23.90 27.78
CA HIS A 408 -13.65 22.85 27.01
C HIS A 408 -12.82 21.58 26.90
N LYS A 409 -12.03 21.24 27.91
CA LYS A 409 -11.10 20.09 27.91
C LYS A 409 -11.76 18.78 27.42
N ALA A 410 -12.99 18.53 27.86
CA ALA A 410 -13.73 17.31 27.52
C ALA A 410 -13.96 17.15 26.01
N ASP A 411 -14.01 18.23 25.23
CA ASP A 411 -14.19 18.18 23.78
C ASP A 411 -12.94 17.72 23.05
N PHE A 412 -11.79 17.81 23.70
CA PHE A 412 -10.47 17.46 23.17
C PHE A 412 -9.96 16.11 23.69
N GLU A 413 -10.27 15.77 24.92
CA GLU A 413 -9.76 14.57 25.57
C GLU A 413 -10.20 13.29 24.85
N GLY A 414 -9.25 12.35 24.69
CA GLY A 414 -9.48 11.06 24.04
C GLY A 414 -9.60 11.12 22.51
N LYS A 415 -9.58 12.32 21.91
CA LYS A 415 -9.65 12.47 20.46
C LYS A 415 -8.27 12.58 19.79
N THR A 416 -8.21 12.19 18.53
CA THR A 416 -7.11 12.56 17.64
C THR A 416 -7.42 13.89 17.00
N ILE A 417 -6.52 14.87 17.10
CA ILE A 417 -6.72 16.23 16.61
C ILE A 417 -5.95 16.42 15.30
N TYR A 418 -6.66 16.82 14.25
CA TYR A 418 -6.08 17.23 12.98
C TYR A 418 -6.10 18.75 12.87
N VAL A 419 -4.93 19.37 12.85
CA VAL A 419 -4.83 20.83 12.77
C VAL A 419 -4.78 21.28 11.33
N LEU A 420 -5.76 22.08 10.93
CA LEU A 420 -5.82 22.75 9.64
C LEU A 420 -5.32 24.20 9.79
N CYS A 421 -4.23 24.53 9.13
CA CYS A 421 -3.77 25.90 8.96
C CYS A 421 -3.54 26.19 7.47
N ASN A 422 -3.05 27.36 7.10
CA ASN A 422 -2.94 27.74 5.69
C ASN A 422 -2.05 26.79 4.85
N SER A 423 -0.93 26.30 5.40
CA SER A 423 0.09 25.54 4.66
C SER A 423 0.67 24.33 5.41
N GLY A 424 0.01 23.88 6.47
CA GLY A 424 0.51 22.74 7.24
C GLY A 424 1.85 23.01 7.97
N ALA A 425 2.08 24.22 8.49
CA ALA A 425 3.35 24.56 9.12
C ALA A 425 3.17 25.30 10.46
N ARG A 426 3.40 26.63 10.50
CA ARG A 426 3.47 27.45 11.72
C ARG A 426 2.26 27.31 12.65
N GLY A 427 1.04 27.34 12.09
CA GLY A 427 -0.19 27.27 12.89
C GLY A 427 -0.36 25.96 13.62
N ALA A 428 -0.01 24.84 12.98
CA ALA A 428 -0.10 23.53 13.62
C ALA A 428 0.93 23.37 14.76
N ALA A 429 2.16 23.86 14.57
CA ALA A 429 3.17 23.84 15.62
C ALA A 429 2.72 24.68 16.85
N LYS A 430 2.19 25.89 16.60
CA LYS A 430 1.68 26.76 17.67
C LYS A 430 0.47 26.15 18.37
N ALA A 431 -0.50 25.60 17.62
CA ALA A 431 -1.66 24.92 18.21
C ALA A 431 -1.23 23.75 19.12
N THR A 432 -0.29 22.92 18.67
CA THR A 432 0.23 21.79 19.45
C THR A 432 0.86 22.27 20.76
N GLN A 433 1.64 23.36 20.73
CA GLN A 433 2.21 23.97 21.92
C GLN A 433 1.10 24.43 22.88
N LEU A 434 0.14 25.21 22.39
CA LEU A 434 -0.93 25.79 23.21
C LEU A 434 -1.89 24.74 23.79
N LEU A 435 -2.16 23.65 23.07
CA LEU A 435 -2.91 22.51 23.60
C LEU A 435 -2.23 21.90 24.82
N LYS A 436 -0.90 21.75 24.78
CA LYS A 436 -0.11 21.27 25.94
C LYS A 436 -0.14 22.27 27.10
N GLU A 437 0.03 23.56 26.83
CA GLU A 437 -0.05 24.63 27.82
C GLU A 437 -1.43 24.69 28.49
N ALA A 438 -2.50 24.41 27.75
CA ALA A 438 -3.85 24.29 28.30
C ALA A 438 -4.10 23.00 29.09
N GLY A 439 -3.08 22.13 29.22
CA GLY A 439 -3.13 20.90 30.00
C GLY A 439 -3.77 19.71 29.30
N ILE A 440 -3.82 19.73 27.97
CA ILE A 440 -4.25 18.59 27.16
C ILE A 440 -3.00 17.77 26.82
N THR A 441 -2.71 16.73 27.62
CA THR A 441 -1.46 15.97 27.53
C THR A 441 -1.63 14.58 26.90
N ASN A 442 -2.84 14.03 26.91
CA ASN A 442 -3.10 12.66 26.47
C ASN A 442 -3.84 12.61 25.12
N ILE A 443 -3.34 13.37 24.14
CA ILE A 443 -3.91 13.47 22.80
C ILE A 443 -2.87 13.25 21.72
N LYS A 444 -3.35 12.81 20.56
CA LYS A 444 -2.56 12.75 19.32
C LYS A 444 -2.91 13.98 18.48
N VAL A 445 -1.93 14.82 18.22
CA VAL A 445 -2.07 16.02 17.40
C VAL A 445 -1.29 15.83 16.11
N PHE A 446 -1.97 15.96 14.99
CA PHE A 446 -1.38 15.85 13.67
C PHE A 446 -1.62 17.12 12.85
N THR A 447 -0.69 17.40 11.95
CA THR A 447 -0.76 18.50 11.00
C THR A 447 -1.28 17.97 9.66
N ILE A 448 -2.30 18.61 9.09
CA ILE A 448 -2.71 18.36 7.70
C ILE A 448 -1.61 18.93 6.79
N GLU A 449 -0.90 18.07 6.05
CA GLU A 449 0.40 18.39 5.44
C GLU A 449 0.40 19.64 4.58
N ASN A 450 -0.59 19.80 3.68
CA ASN A 450 -0.68 20.95 2.79
C ASN A 450 -1.62 22.04 3.32
N GLY A 451 -2.29 21.78 4.44
CA GLY A 451 -3.26 22.69 5.03
C GLY A 451 -4.38 23.06 4.04
N ALA A 452 -4.87 24.30 4.17
CA ALA A 452 -5.95 24.80 3.33
C ALA A 452 -5.54 25.11 1.88
N LYS A 453 -4.26 25.01 1.53
CA LYS A 453 -3.78 25.15 0.15
C LYS A 453 -4.01 23.89 -0.68
N SER A 454 -4.28 22.74 -0.03
CA SER A 454 -4.57 21.50 -0.73
C SER A 454 -5.87 21.60 -1.54
N GLU A 455 -5.79 21.28 -2.83
CA GLU A 455 -6.98 21.16 -3.68
C GLU A 455 -7.92 20.05 -3.19
N VAL A 456 -7.37 18.97 -2.62
CA VAL A 456 -8.17 17.87 -2.03
C VAL A 456 -9.00 18.39 -0.87
N ILE A 457 -8.39 19.16 0.04
CA ILE A 457 -9.07 19.76 1.19
C ILE A 457 -10.10 20.80 0.71
N GLN A 458 -9.74 21.68 -0.21
CA GLN A 458 -10.62 22.75 -0.71
C GLN A 458 -11.90 22.21 -1.37
N LYS A 459 -11.84 21.08 -2.07
CA LYS A 459 -13.02 20.43 -2.67
C LYS A 459 -14.08 19.99 -1.63
N HIS A 460 -13.70 19.89 -0.35
CA HIS A 460 -14.58 19.52 0.74
C HIS A 460 -14.93 20.68 1.67
N PHE A 461 -14.55 21.90 1.28
CA PHE A 461 -14.96 23.08 2.02
C PHE A 461 -16.47 23.34 1.83
N VAL A 462 -17.09 23.71 2.93
CA VAL A 462 -18.44 24.25 2.98
C VAL A 462 -18.35 25.71 3.41
N THR A 463 -19.36 26.51 3.03
CA THR A 463 -19.55 27.87 3.55
C THR A 463 -20.75 27.83 4.48
N ASP A 464 -20.63 28.46 5.66
CA ASP A 464 -21.81 28.67 6.48
C ASP A 464 -22.78 29.58 5.71
N PRO A 465 -24.09 29.29 5.75
CA PRO A 465 -25.06 30.25 5.19
C PRO A 465 -24.83 31.59 5.88
N VAL A 466 -24.56 32.62 5.10
CA VAL A 466 -24.51 33.99 5.60
C VAL A 466 -25.86 34.27 6.25
N ALA A 467 -25.90 34.47 7.56
CA ALA A 467 -27.13 34.90 8.22
C ALA A 467 -27.53 36.22 7.59
N ASP A 468 -28.62 36.18 6.85
CA ASP A 468 -29.20 37.39 6.24
C ASP A 468 -29.49 38.39 7.36
N PRO A 469 -28.83 39.57 7.42
CA PRO A 469 -29.06 40.54 8.48
C PRO A 469 -30.47 41.13 8.49
N ASP A 470 -31.29 40.85 7.48
CA ASP A 470 -32.64 41.46 7.32
C ASP A 470 -33.82 40.57 7.75
N THR A 471 -33.60 39.37 8.29
CA THR A 471 -34.71 38.63 8.94
C THR A 471 -34.93 39.13 10.37
N LYS A 472 -35.40 40.35 10.55
CA LYS A 472 -36.17 40.74 11.73
C LYS A 472 -37.47 39.94 11.71
N LYS A 473 -37.57 38.95 12.58
CA LYS A 473 -38.84 38.31 12.89
C LYS A 473 -39.75 39.34 13.56
N ASP A 474 -40.69 39.86 12.82
CA ASP A 474 -41.89 40.45 13.40
C ASP A 474 -42.72 39.34 14.03
N ASN A 475 -42.61 39.26 15.36
CA ASN A 475 -43.56 38.50 16.17
C ASN A 475 -44.86 39.34 16.25
N ASN A 476 -45.81 39.09 15.38
CA ASN A 476 -47.20 39.41 15.71
C ASN A 476 -48.11 38.31 15.15
N GLY A 477 -48.66 37.58 16.10
CA GLY A 477 -49.61 36.55 15.82
C GLY A 477 -50.92 37.06 15.22
N LYS A 478 -51.49 36.26 14.34
CA LYS A 478 -52.93 36.00 14.28
C LYS A 478 -53.22 34.81 13.40
N ASP A 479 -53.89 33.84 14.00
CA ASP A 479 -54.55 32.73 13.32
C ASP A 479 -55.46 33.22 12.20
N ASN A 480 -55.44 32.51 11.05
CA ASN A 480 -56.72 32.08 10.46
C ASN A 480 -56.54 31.01 9.40
N ASN A 481 -57.27 29.97 9.65
CA ASN A 481 -57.64 28.77 8.94
C ASN A 481 -58.20 29.04 7.52
N LYS A 482 -57.81 28.24 6.51
CA LYS A 482 -58.71 27.43 5.64
C LYS A 482 -57.98 26.79 4.45
N ASN A 483 -58.01 25.50 4.50
CA ASN A 483 -58.48 24.50 3.49
C ASN A 483 -58.03 24.63 2.01
N GLN A 484 -57.37 23.68 1.44
CA GLN A 484 -57.84 22.53 0.62
C GLN A 484 -56.75 22.00 -0.33
N ASN A 485 -56.45 20.77 -0.13
CA ASN A 485 -56.54 19.59 -1.03
C ASN A 485 -55.52 19.36 -2.16
N ASN A 486 -55.00 18.13 -2.03
CA ASN A 486 -54.66 17.12 -3.05
C ASN A 486 -53.27 17.06 -3.66
N GLY A 487 -52.61 15.94 -3.38
CA GLY A 487 -51.53 15.41 -4.21
C GLY A 487 -50.60 14.43 -3.48
N LYS A 488 -50.98 13.18 -3.50
CA LYS A 488 -50.33 11.98 -3.05
C LYS A 488 -48.92 11.81 -3.59
N THR A 489 -47.92 11.56 -2.76
CA THR A 489 -46.87 10.56 -3.03
C THR A 489 -46.08 10.21 -1.76
N THR A 490 -45.91 8.93 -1.59
CA THR A 490 -45.29 8.04 -0.62
C THR A 490 -44.06 8.53 0.14
N THR A 491 -44.19 8.38 1.46
CA THR A 491 -43.19 8.51 2.50
C THR A 491 -42.18 7.35 2.49
N ALA A 492 -40.91 7.64 2.57
CA ALA A 492 -39.90 6.77 3.16
C ALA A 492 -39.44 7.40 4.49
N ALA A 493 -39.60 6.61 5.55
CA ALA A 493 -39.26 7.00 6.90
C ALA A 493 -37.74 7.18 7.08
N THR A 494 -37.34 8.34 7.53
CA THR A 494 -35.98 8.57 8.04
C THR A 494 -36.05 8.63 9.56
N THR A 495 -35.42 7.65 10.19
CA THR A 495 -35.12 7.61 11.62
C THR A 495 -34.27 8.82 12.00
N LYS A 496 -34.80 9.63 12.90
CA LYS A 496 -34.04 10.68 13.60
C LYS A 496 -33.05 10.03 14.56
N THR A 497 -31.77 10.24 14.35
CA THR A 497 -30.75 10.01 15.36
C THR A 497 -30.08 11.31 15.75
N GLY A 498 -30.21 11.65 17.01
CA GLY A 498 -29.23 12.35 17.84
C GLY A 498 -28.96 13.81 17.58
N ASP A 499 -29.33 14.62 18.53
CA ASP A 499 -28.98 16.01 18.73
C ASP A 499 -27.53 16.35 18.31
N THR A 500 -27.38 17.03 17.21
CA THR A 500 -26.23 17.88 16.94
C THR A 500 -26.52 19.24 17.54
N ALA A 501 -26.20 19.43 18.82
CA ALA A 501 -26.09 20.76 19.36
C ALA A 501 -25.08 21.55 18.52
N PRO A 502 -25.36 22.79 18.17
CA PRO A 502 -24.68 23.48 17.10
C PRO A 502 -23.29 23.94 17.54
N ILE A 503 -22.26 23.22 17.10
CA ILE A 503 -20.86 23.70 17.13
C ILE A 503 -20.76 25.08 16.44
N ALA A 504 -21.60 25.37 15.47
CA ALA A 504 -21.73 26.68 14.84
C ALA A 504 -22.18 27.79 15.81
N ALA A 505 -23.05 27.49 16.79
CA ALA A 505 -23.48 28.46 17.77
C ALA A 505 -22.35 28.84 18.76
N LEU A 506 -21.41 27.92 19.03
CA LEU A 506 -20.24 28.19 19.86
C LEU A 506 -19.23 29.11 19.15
N ALA A 507 -19.03 28.96 17.83
CA ALA A 507 -18.16 29.84 17.05
C ALA A 507 -18.67 31.29 17.05
N VAL A 508 -20.00 31.47 16.98
CA VAL A 508 -20.63 32.81 17.05
C VAL A 508 -20.50 33.43 18.45
N ALA A 509 -20.56 32.61 19.52
CA ALA A 509 -20.35 33.10 20.89
C ALA A 509 -18.90 33.58 21.13
N MET A 510 -17.89 32.94 20.50
CA MET A 510 -16.49 33.41 20.56
C MET A 510 -16.27 34.72 19.80
N LEU A 511 -16.93 34.94 18.68
CA LEU A 511 -16.87 36.21 17.96
C LEU A 511 -17.43 37.36 18.81
N ALA A 512 -18.48 37.12 19.59
CA ALA A 512 -19.04 38.11 20.52
C ALA A 512 -18.12 38.37 21.72
N ALA A 513 -17.45 37.33 22.25
CA ALA A 513 -16.48 37.46 23.35
C ALA A 513 -15.21 38.21 22.94
N LEU A 514 -14.67 37.92 21.74
CA LEU A 514 -13.52 38.65 21.17
C LEU A 514 -13.85 40.12 20.88
N GLY A 515 -15.04 40.40 20.37
CA GLY A 515 -15.53 41.77 20.21
C GLY A 515 -15.63 42.54 21.52
N ALA A 516 -16.07 41.89 22.60
CA ALA A 516 -16.16 42.49 23.94
C ALA A 516 -14.78 42.77 24.56
N ILE A 517 -13.81 41.87 24.39
CA ILE A 517 -12.44 42.06 24.90
C ILE A 517 -11.74 43.22 24.21
N ILE A 518 -11.93 43.40 22.91
CA ILE A 518 -11.38 44.54 22.15
C ILE A 518 -12.05 45.85 22.56
N ALA A 519 -13.35 45.85 22.87
CA ALA A 519 -14.07 47.04 23.32
C ALA A 519 -13.67 47.47 24.74
N PHE A 520 -13.40 46.54 25.66
CA PHE A 520 -12.94 46.83 27.04
C PHE A 520 -11.47 47.25 27.09
N GLY A 521 -10.61 46.71 26.24
CA GLY A 521 -9.17 47.06 26.17
C GLY A 521 -8.91 48.50 25.74
N LYS A 522 -9.77 49.08 24.89
CA LYS A 522 -9.64 50.49 24.43
C LYS A 522 -10.08 51.56 25.45
N LYS A 523 -10.79 51.19 26.51
CA LYS A 523 -11.24 52.15 27.55
C LYS A 523 -10.27 52.41 28.68
N LYS A 524 -9.12 51.75 28.76
CA LYS A 524 -8.13 51.91 29.86
C LYS A 524 -6.85 52.66 29.50
N ILE A 525 -6.79 53.27 28.31
CA ILE A 525 -5.62 54.08 27.91
C ILE A 525 -6.06 55.52 27.61
N VAL A 526 -6.81 56.13 28.49
CA VAL A 526 -6.92 57.58 28.60
C VAL A 526 -7.07 57.91 30.07
N LYS A 527 -5.95 57.97 30.74
CA LYS A 527 -5.58 58.94 31.79
C LYS A 527 -4.09 58.79 32.10
#